data_e051bcdda0de2a4cbaa14ec3af4049f1
#
_entry.id   e051bcdda0de2a4cbaa14ec3af4049f1
#
_cell.length_a   1.000
_cell.length_b   1.000
_cell.length_c   1.000
_cell.angle_alpha   90.00
_cell.angle_beta   90.00
_cell.angle_gamma   90.00
#
_symmetry.space_group_name_H-M   'P 1'
#
loop_
_entity.id
_entity.type
_entity.pdbx_description
1 polymer ?
#
loop_
_entity_poly.entity_id
_entity_poly.type
_entity_poly.pdbx_seq_one_letter_code
_entity_poly.pdbx_strand_id
1 'polypeptide(L)'
;SKDSYPVTKFHSLVVPKRCIKNYFELNDKEILACDDLIKKLQQKISLEDSTVKGFNVGTNSGKVAGQSIFHCHIHVIPRREGDVENPQGGVRSVIPSKQHYIRKK
;
A
#
# COMPACT_ATOMS: atom_id res chain seq x y z
N SER A 1 9.88 3.17 -5.56
CA SER A 1 10.78 4.00 -4.75
C SER A 1 10.45 3.86 -3.27
N LYS A 2 11.37 4.29 -2.43
CA LYS A 2 11.16 4.29 -0.98
C LYS A 2 10.22 5.41 -0.59
N ASP A 3 9.35 5.15 0.39
CA ASP A 3 8.57 6.22 1.02
C ASP A 3 9.48 7.10 1.88
N SER A 4 9.30 8.42 1.82
CA SER A 4 10.08 9.38 2.63
C SER A 4 9.70 9.33 4.12
N TYR A 5 8.50 8.88 4.44
CA TYR A 5 7.99 8.72 5.80
C TYR A 5 7.50 7.28 6.00
N PRO A 6 8.44 6.30 5.97
CA PRO A 6 8.04 4.89 5.99
C PRO A 6 7.39 4.51 7.32
N VAL A 7 6.28 3.78 7.24
CA VAL A 7 5.63 3.24 8.45
C VAL A 7 6.31 1.95 8.91
N THR A 8 7.08 1.32 8.05
CA THR A 8 7.84 0.11 8.33
C THR A 8 9.01 0.02 7.36
N LYS A 9 10.02 -0.79 7.71
CA LYS A 9 11.18 -1.00 6.84
C LYS A 9 10.73 -1.53 5.47
N PHE A 10 11.26 -0.96 4.41
CA PHE A 10 10.96 -1.26 3.01
C PHE A 10 9.58 -0.80 2.52
N HIS A 11 8.88 0.05 3.27
CA HIS A 11 7.69 0.72 2.77
C HIS A 11 8.05 1.44 1.46
N SER A 12 7.37 1.08 0.38
CA SER A 12 7.70 1.54 -0.98
C SER A 12 6.50 2.23 -1.62
N LEU A 13 6.80 3.07 -2.59
CA LEU A 13 5.80 3.74 -3.42
C LEU A 13 5.99 3.35 -4.87
N VAL A 14 4.89 3.08 -5.55
CA VAL A 14 4.84 2.91 -7.00
C VAL A 14 4.15 4.14 -7.57
N VAL A 15 4.85 4.85 -8.47
CA VAL A 15 4.43 6.14 -9.00
C VAL A 15 4.47 6.10 -10.52
N PRO A 16 3.37 6.45 -11.22
CA PRO A 16 3.41 6.55 -12.68
C PRO A 16 4.28 7.73 -13.10
N LYS A 17 4.89 7.64 -14.29
CA LYS A 17 5.71 8.73 -14.84
C LYS A 17 4.87 9.95 -15.21
N ARG A 18 3.68 9.70 -15.76
CA ARG A 18 2.76 10.76 -16.14
C ARG A 18 2.18 11.40 -14.87
N CYS A 19 2.16 12.71 -14.81
CA CYS A 19 1.67 13.45 -13.66
C CYS A 19 0.14 13.47 -13.66
N ILE A 20 -0.44 12.54 -12.92
CA ILE A 20 -1.88 12.43 -12.72
C ILE A 20 -2.19 12.48 -11.22
N LYS A 21 -3.40 12.90 -10.88
CA LYS A 21 -3.75 13.15 -9.47
C LYS A 21 -3.89 11.87 -8.67
N ASN A 22 -4.60 10.87 -9.20
CA ASN A 22 -4.92 9.70 -8.42
C ASN A 22 -5.07 8.44 -9.27
N TYR A 23 -5.29 7.33 -8.59
CA TYR A 23 -5.40 5.99 -9.17
C TYR A 23 -6.41 5.91 -10.32
N PHE A 24 -7.54 6.61 -10.22
CA PHE A 24 -8.62 6.50 -11.21
C PHE A 24 -8.28 7.16 -12.55
N GLU A 25 -7.22 7.94 -12.61
CA GLU A 25 -6.73 8.56 -13.84
C GLU A 25 -5.69 7.70 -14.58
N LEU A 26 -5.29 6.56 -14.01
CA LEU A 26 -4.37 5.63 -14.67
C LEU A 26 -5.04 5.03 -15.91
N ASN A 27 -4.31 4.97 -17.02
CA ASN A 27 -4.76 4.22 -18.18
C ASN A 27 -4.35 2.74 -18.05
N ASP A 28 -4.82 1.89 -18.98
CA ASP A 28 -4.60 0.44 -18.90
C ASP A 28 -3.12 0.06 -18.91
N LYS A 29 -2.30 0.73 -19.71
CA LYS A 29 -0.85 0.49 -19.75
C LYS A 29 -0.20 0.84 -18.42
N GLU A 30 -0.62 1.94 -17.82
CA GLU A 30 -0.09 2.39 -16.53
C GLU A 30 -0.49 1.44 -15.40
N ILE A 31 -1.72 0.96 -15.42
CA ILE A 31 -2.19 -0.04 -14.44
C ILE A 31 -1.34 -1.30 -14.53
N LEU A 32 -1.12 -1.81 -15.75
CA LEU A 32 -0.30 -3.01 -15.94
C LEU A 32 1.14 -2.80 -15.50
N ALA A 33 1.72 -1.64 -15.79
CA ALA A 33 3.07 -1.30 -15.37
C ALA A 33 3.18 -1.20 -13.85
N CYS A 34 2.21 -0.57 -13.19
CA CYS A 34 2.15 -0.49 -11.73
C CYS A 34 2.02 -1.87 -11.10
N ASP A 35 1.14 -2.72 -11.64
CA ASP A 35 0.96 -4.09 -11.16
C ASP A 35 2.26 -4.90 -11.25
N ASP A 36 2.96 -4.80 -12.37
CA ASP A 36 4.23 -5.47 -12.56
C ASP A 36 5.27 -5.03 -11.51
N LEU A 37 5.38 -3.73 -11.27
CA LEU A 37 6.28 -3.19 -10.26
C LEU A 37 5.91 -3.63 -8.85
N ILE A 38 4.63 -3.64 -8.51
CA ILE A 38 4.15 -4.09 -7.20
C ILE A 38 4.55 -5.54 -6.96
N LYS A 39 4.34 -6.40 -7.94
CA LYS A 39 4.70 -7.83 -7.86
C LYS A 39 6.20 -8.02 -7.72
N LYS A 40 7.00 -7.26 -8.47
CA LYS A 40 8.47 -7.30 -8.37
C LYS A 40 8.96 -6.84 -7.01
N LEU A 41 8.37 -5.77 -6.47
CA LEU A 41 8.69 -5.29 -5.12
C LEU A 41 8.39 -6.34 -4.06
N GLN A 42 7.22 -6.98 -4.15
CA GLN A 42 6.82 -8.04 -3.22
C GLN A 42 7.86 -9.17 -3.21
N GLN A 43 8.27 -9.63 -4.38
CA GLN A 43 9.26 -10.70 -4.51
C GLN A 43 10.62 -10.26 -3.96
N LYS A 44 11.08 -9.09 -4.35
CA LYS A 44 12.39 -8.56 -3.92
C LYS A 44 12.47 -8.38 -2.40
N ILE A 45 11.45 -7.75 -1.83
CA ILE A 45 11.39 -7.50 -0.39
C ILE A 45 11.33 -8.83 0.38
N SER A 46 10.51 -9.77 -0.09
CA SER A 46 10.38 -11.09 0.55
C SER A 46 11.69 -11.88 0.53
N LEU A 47 12.49 -11.73 -0.53
CA LEU A 47 13.80 -12.38 -0.62
C LEU A 47 14.84 -11.71 0.28
N GLU A 48 14.79 -10.39 0.40
CA GLU A 48 15.76 -9.63 1.21
C GLU A 48 15.49 -9.72 2.72
N ASP A 49 14.23 -9.92 3.11
CA ASP A 49 13.83 -9.89 4.51
C ASP A 49 12.84 -11.01 4.82
N SER A 50 13.33 -12.09 5.41
CA SER A 50 12.53 -13.27 5.75
C SER A 50 11.51 -13.00 6.87
N THR A 51 11.59 -11.88 7.56
CA THR A 51 10.60 -11.49 8.59
C THR A 51 9.31 -10.95 7.99
N VAL A 52 9.34 -10.55 6.71
CA VAL A 52 8.14 -10.08 6.02
C VAL A 52 7.22 -11.25 5.73
N LYS A 53 5.99 -11.20 6.25
CA LYS A 53 5.00 -12.28 6.13
C LYS A 53 3.72 -11.86 5.41
N GLY A 54 3.59 -10.60 5.07
CA GLY A 54 2.42 -10.09 4.36
C GLY A 54 2.65 -8.70 3.83
N PHE A 55 1.67 -8.19 3.09
CA PHE A 55 1.74 -6.85 2.51
C PHE A 55 0.37 -6.19 2.56
N ASN A 56 0.36 -4.89 2.79
CA ASN A 56 -0.78 -4.06 2.45
C ASN A 56 -0.40 -3.23 1.21
N VAL A 57 -1.31 -3.22 0.24
CA VAL A 57 -1.16 -2.45 -0.99
C VAL A 57 -2.36 -1.53 -1.10
N GLY A 58 -2.12 -0.24 -1.32
CA GLY A 58 -3.23 0.68 -1.41
C GLY A 58 -2.83 2.08 -1.83
N THR A 59 -3.82 2.86 -2.18
CA THR A 59 -3.64 4.23 -2.62
C THR A 59 -4.77 5.09 -2.09
N ASN A 60 -4.50 6.37 -1.91
CA ASN A 60 -5.49 7.33 -1.43
C ASN A 60 -5.90 8.22 -2.60
N SER A 61 -7.19 8.29 -2.88
CA SER A 61 -7.74 9.12 -3.95
C SER A 61 -8.68 10.15 -3.36
N GLY A 62 -8.25 11.41 -3.36
CA GLY A 62 -9.00 12.53 -2.80
C GLY A 62 -8.59 12.87 -1.38
N LYS A 63 -8.80 14.14 -1.03
CA LYS A 63 -8.42 14.67 0.28
C LYS A 63 -9.12 13.95 1.44
N VAL A 64 -10.40 13.62 1.27
CA VAL A 64 -11.20 12.94 2.30
C VAL A 64 -10.67 11.52 2.56
N ALA A 65 -10.01 10.92 1.56
CA ALA A 65 -9.41 9.59 1.69
C ALA A 65 -7.95 9.65 2.20
N GLY A 66 -7.46 10.84 2.54
CA GLY A 66 -6.13 11.00 3.10
C GLY A 66 -5.06 11.39 2.10
N GLN A 67 -5.42 11.66 0.85
CA GLN A 67 -4.44 12.10 -0.13
C GLN A 67 -3.93 13.51 0.21
N SER A 68 -2.63 13.64 0.44
CA SER A 68 -1.99 14.92 0.76
C SER A 68 -1.07 15.41 -0.37
N ILE A 69 -0.58 14.51 -1.20
CA ILE A 69 0.22 14.84 -2.39
C ILE A 69 -0.59 14.42 -3.61
N PHE A 70 -0.90 15.38 -4.48
CA PHE A 70 -1.79 15.15 -5.62
C PHE A 70 -1.05 14.73 -6.87
N HIS A 71 -0.17 13.76 -6.70
CA HIS A 71 0.43 12.94 -7.74
C HIS A 71 0.20 11.48 -7.32
N CYS A 72 -0.44 10.71 -8.18
CA CYS A 72 -0.81 9.32 -7.90
C CYS A 72 0.37 8.52 -7.37
N HIS A 73 0.18 7.85 -6.25
CA HIS A 73 1.16 6.93 -5.71
C HIS A 73 0.47 5.77 -5.00
N ILE A 74 1.03 4.59 -5.15
CA ILE A 74 0.49 3.36 -4.56
C ILE A 74 1.48 2.88 -3.53
N HIS A 75 0.99 2.70 -2.30
CA HIS A 75 1.80 2.18 -1.19
C HIS A 75 1.95 0.67 -1.30
N VAL A 76 3.15 0.19 -1.06
CA VAL A 76 3.45 -1.23 -0.87
C VAL A 76 4.10 -1.34 0.50
N ILE A 77 3.37 -1.89 1.45
CA ILE A 77 3.75 -1.88 2.87
C ILE A 77 4.01 -3.30 3.34
N PRO A 78 5.29 -3.67 3.55
CA PRO A 78 5.62 -4.99 4.11
C PRO A 78 5.14 -5.09 5.55
N ARG A 79 4.59 -6.24 5.90
CA ARG A 79 4.06 -6.48 7.24
C ARG A 79 4.81 -7.63 7.90
N ARG A 80 4.99 -7.50 9.22
CA ARG A 80 5.71 -8.48 10.04
C ARG A 80 4.89 -8.85 11.26
N GLU A 81 5.09 -10.04 11.79
CA GLU A 81 4.40 -10.44 13.03
C GLU A 81 4.74 -9.47 14.15
N GLY A 82 3.73 -9.04 14.89
CA GLY A 82 3.89 -8.13 16.03
C GLY A 82 4.12 -6.67 15.68
N ASP A 83 4.08 -6.28 14.40
CA ASP A 83 4.23 -4.87 14.03
C ASP A 83 3.05 -4.01 14.48
N VAL A 84 1.89 -4.63 14.64
CA VAL A 84 0.73 -4.05 15.33
C VAL A 84 0.13 -5.11 16.23
N GLU A 85 -0.63 -4.71 17.24
CA GLU A 85 -1.21 -5.63 18.22
C GLU A 85 -2.23 -6.57 17.60
N ASN A 86 -3.18 -6.02 16.85
CA ASN A 86 -4.21 -6.81 16.15
C ASN A 86 -4.37 -6.31 14.71
N PRO A 87 -3.79 -7.04 13.72
CA PRO A 87 -3.84 -6.61 12.33
C PRO A 87 -5.15 -6.93 11.61
N GLN A 88 -6.08 -7.64 12.25
CA GLN A 88 -7.34 -8.01 11.61
C GLN A 88 -8.01 -6.78 10.98
N GLY A 89 -8.53 -6.95 9.77
CA GLY A 89 -9.20 -5.91 9.03
C GLY A 89 -8.27 -5.10 8.12
N GLY A 90 -6.98 -4.99 8.45
CA GLY A 90 -6.00 -4.34 7.61
C GLY A 90 -6.42 -2.98 7.07
N VAL A 91 -6.70 -2.90 5.76
CA VAL A 91 -7.10 -1.66 5.09
C VAL A 91 -8.38 -1.02 5.66
N ARG A 92 -9.18 -1.79 6.37
CA ARG A 92 -10.38 -1.24 7.04
C ARG A 92 -10.03 -0.20 8.11
N SER A 93 -8.77 -0.14 8.54
CA SER A 93 -8.31 0.84 9.53
C SER A 93 -8.38 2.28 9.03
N VAL A 94 -8.69 2.50 7.74
CA VAL A 94 -8.99 3.84 7.22
C VAL A 94 -10.16 4.48 7.98
N ILE A 95 -11.05 3.66 8.54
CA ILE A 95 -12.05 4.09 9.52
C ILE A 95 -11.70 3.34 10.81
N PRO A 96 -10.92 3.95 11.73
CA PRO A 96 -10.35 3.21 12.86
C PRO A 96 -11.38 2.48 13.73
N SER A 97 -12.54 3.09 13.97
CA SER A 97 -13.61 2.46 14.75
C SER A 97 -14.23 1.24 14.09
N LYS A 98 -13.96 1.02 12.82
CA LYS A 98 -14.53 -0.09 12.03
C LYS A 98 -13.47 -1.08 11.54
N GLN A 99 -12.24 -0.94 11.98
CA GLN A 99 -11.18 -1.84 11.55
C GLN A 99 -11.46 -3.28 11.94
N HIS A 100 -11.74 -3.52 13.20
CA HIS A 100 -11.94 -4.86 13.73
C HIS A 100 -13.40 -5.25 13.67
N TYR A 101 -13.66 -6.53 13.46
CA TYR A 101 -15.01 -7.08 13.42
C TYR A 101 -14.99 -8.55 13.83
N ILE A 102 -16.14 -9.04 14.28
CA ILE A 102 -16.33 -10.46 14.58
C ILE A 102 -17.07 -11.08 13.41
N ARG A 103 -16.40 -12.02 12.71
CA ARG A 103 -17.03 -12.72 11.58
C ARG A 103 -18.05 -13.73 12.11
N LYS A 104 -19.28 -13.58 11.70
CA LYS A 104 -20.33 -14.53 11.97
C LYS A 104 -20.20 -15.71 11.00
N LYS A 105 -20.33 -16.92 11.52
CA LYS A 105 -20.34 -18.14 10.70
C LYS A 105 -21.72 -18.40 10.16
#